data_6c9451c2df8b11cb72336aa64de593ab
#
_entry.id   6c9451c2df8b11cb72336aa64de593ab
#
_cell.length_a   1.000
_cell.length_b   1.000
_cell.length_c   1.000
_cell.angle_alpha   90.00
_cell.angle_beta   90.00
_cell.angle_gamma   90.00
#
_symmetry.space_group_name_H-M   'P 1'
#
loop_
_entity.id
_entity.type
_entity.pdbx_description
1 polymer ?
#
loop_
_entity_poly.entity_id
_entity_poly.type
_entity_poly.pdbx_seq_one_letter_code
_entity_poly.pdbx_strand_id
1 'polypeptide(L)'
;MSEIESSRLILWQEEWRRVDEGATTLRQQPPESFRRVQVRCRNGQKKEFWAFTKTVRLKRYARTRLAMVHERADLSDSPRFLLTAAVQWESGRRIETWSFRWAAEVCPEFSKQECGLEAAQVRNEEAVNRHLRLRGLAQSILQRTPTVASSSEQCAFAKGTITFGQRCRAITREVFSSLLSLAQRLFAGGYSCAQVTEALMPA
;
A
#
# COMPACT_ATOMS: atom_id res chain seq x y z
N MET A 1 -11.47 4.17 8.16
CA MET A 1 -10.79 3.55 9.31
C MET A 1 -9.36 4.02 9.37
N SER A 2 -8.83 4.31 10.56
CA SER A 2 -7.45 4.76 10.74
C SER A 2 -6.78 4.00 11.88
N GLU A 3 -5.48 3.79 11.76
CA GLU A 3 -4.62 3.44 12.88
C GLU A 3 -4.34 4.71 13.67
N ILE A 4 -4.35 4.62 14.99
CA ILE A 4 -4.10 5.77 15.87
C ILE A 4 -2.86 5.53 16.72
N GLU A 5 -2.21 6.62 17.08
CA GLU A 5 -1.10 6.60 18.00
C GLU A 5 -1.53 6.13 19.40
N SER A 6 -0.66 5.41 20.06
CA SER A 6 -0.85 4.90 21.42
C SER A 6 -1.11 6.01 22.45
N SER A 7 -0.53 7.19 22.22
CA SER A 7 -0.65 8.38 23.06
C SER A 7 -2.01 9.10 22.96
N ARG A 8 -2.89 8.70 22.02
CA ARG A 8 -4.17 9.39 21.79
C ARG A 8 -5.09 9.26 22.99
N LEU A 9 -5.75 10.36 23.38
CA LEU A 9 -6.71 10.39 24.48
C LEU A 9 -8.08 9.87 24.00
N ILE A 10 -8.62 8.94 24.76
CA ILE A 10 -9.96 8.37 24.60
C ILE A 10 -10.73 8.48 25.91
N LEU A 11 -12.04 8.63 25.83
CA LEU A 11 -12.89 8.53 27.01
C LEU A 11 -13.13 7.05 27.30
N TRP A 12 -12.56 6.58 28.40
CA TRP A 12 -12.59 5.20 28.86
C TRP A 12 -13.13 5.16 30.28
N GLN A 13 -14.26 4.52 30.51
CA GLN A 13 -14.92 4.44 31.83
C GLN A 13 -15.08 5.80 32.52
N GLU A 14 -15.58 6.79 31.73
CA GLU A 14 -15.83 8.18 32.18
C GLU A 14 -14.57 9.02 32.45
N GLU A 15 -13.38 8.49 32.26
CA GLU A 15 -12.11 9.20 32.38
C GLU A 15 -11.39 9.32 31.04
N TRP A 16 -10.70 10.45 30.85
CA TRP A 16 -9.82 10.65 29.71
C TRP A 16 -8.48 9.97 29.98
N ARG A 17 -8.19 8.89 29.23
CA ARG A 17 -6.95 8.12 29.34
C ARG A 17 -6.29 7.99 27.98
N ARG A 18 -4.99 7.72 27.98
CA ARG A 18 -4.26 7.34 26.77
C ARG A 18 -4.68 5.93 26.35
N VAL A 19 -4.59 5.69 25.04
CA VAL A 19 -4.95 4.36 24.47
C VAL A 19 -4.02 3.26 25.02
N ASP A 20 -2.73 3.54 25.16
CA ASP A 20 -1.74 2.59 25.70
C ASP A 20 -1.98 2.26 27.17
N GLU A 21 -2.39 3.23 28.00
CA GLU A 21 -2.78 3.00 29.39
C GLU A 21 -4.00 2.09 29.50
N GLY A 22 -5.02 2.34 28.65
CA GLY A 22 -6.17 1.46 28.53
C GLY A 22 -5.80 0.05 28.07
N ALA A 23 -4.81 -0.06 27.19
CA ALA A 23 -4.26 -1.33 26.73
C ALA A 23 -3.57 -2.11 27.86
N THR A 24 -2.79 -1.44 28.67
CA THR A 24 -2.09 -2.06 29.80
C THR A 24 -3.10 -2.61 30.83
N THR A 25 -4.16 -1.85 31.11
CA THR A 25 -5.25 -2.30 31.98
C THR A 25 -5.94 -3.54 31.43
N LEU A 26 -6.13 -3.63 30.09
CA LEU A 26 -6.75 -4.78 29.44
C LEU A 26 -5.85 -6.01 29.41
N ARG A 27 -4.51 -5.84 29.30
CA ARG A 27 -3.56 -6.96 29.40
C ARG A 27 -3.57 -7.63 30.77
N GLN A 28 -3.98 -6.90 31.81
CA GLN A 28 -4.17 -7.45 33.17
C GLN A 28 -5.49 -8.22 33.31
N GLN A 29 -6.40 -8.12 32.33
CA GLN A 29 -7.61 -8.93 32.28
C GLN A 29 -7.32 -10.31 31.68
N PRO A 30 -8.17 -11.33 31.93
CA PRO A 30 -7.98 -12.65 31.37
C PRO A 30 -7.84 -12.60 29.83
N PRO A 31 -6.96 -13.44 29.26
CA PRO A 31 -6.77 -13.51 27.79
C PRO A 31 -8.05 -13.81 27.01
N GLU A 32 -9.07 -14.34 27.68
CA GLU A 32 -10.42 -14.59 27.12
C GLU A 32 -11.13 -13.33 26.62
N SER A 33 -10.70 -12.14 27.05
CA SER A 33 -11.21 -10.86 26.54
C SER A 33 -10.85 -10.60 25.07
N PHE A 34 -9.79 -11.25 24.57
CA PHE A 34 -9.35 -11.16 23.18
C PHE A 34 -9.93 -12.33 22.38
N ARG A 35 -10.67 -12.00 21.34
CA ARG A 35 -11.26 -13.00 20.45
C ARG A 35 -10.31 -13.28 19.29
N ARG A 36 -10.11 -14.56 18.97
CA ARG A 36 -9.42 -14.98 17.75
C ARG A 36 -10.24 -14.59 16.54
N VAL A 37 -9.63 -13.91 15.60
CA VAL A 37 -10.25 -13.41 14.36
C VAL A 37 -9.41 -13.87 13.19
N GLN A 38 -10.01 -14.63 12.28
CA GLN A 38 -9.36 -15.01 11.02
C GLN A 38 -9.71 -13.98 9.94
N VAL A 39 -8.70 -13.48 9.26
CA VAL A 39 -8.82 -12.50 8.19
C VAL A 39 -8.16 -13.03 6.92
N ARG A 40 -8.82 -12.85 5.80
CA ARG A 40 -8.26 -13.19 4.49
C ARG A 40 -7.36 -12.04 4.03
N CYS A 41 -6.06 -12.31 3.93
CA CYS A 41 -5.10 -11.34 3.40
C CYS A 41 -5.20 -11.24 1.88
N ARG A 42 -4.65 -10.15 1.32
CA ARG A 42 -4.66 -9.85 -0.13
C ARG A 42 -4.09 -10.99 -0.99
N ASN A 43 -3.12 -11.74 -0.48
CA ASN A 43 -2.51 -12.90 -1.15
C ASN A 43 -3.35 -14.18 -1.07
N GLY A 44 -4.59 -14.10 -0.57
CA GLY A 44 -5.48 -15.24 -0.37
C GLY A 44 -5.19 -16.07 0.88
N GLN A 45 -4.08 -15.83 1.56
CA GLN A 45 -3.75 -16.51 2.81
C GLN A 45 -4.65 -16.03 3.95
N LYS A 46 -5.01 -16.94 4.85
CA LYS A 46 -5.70 -16.61 6.09
C LYS A 46 -4.65 -16.29 7.16
N LYS A 47 -4.78 -15.12 7.79
CA LYS A 47 -3.97 -14.71 8.93
C LYS A 47 -4.85 -14.61 10.16
N GLU A 48 -4.31 -14.98 11.31
CA GLU A 48 -5.01 -14.93 12.58
C GLU A 48 -4.55 -13.74 13.39
N PHE A 49 -5.51 -13.14 14.07
CA PHE A 49 -5.31 -12.00 14.96
C PHE A 49 -6.11 -12.21 16.23
N TRP A 50 -5.66 -11.61 17.31
CA TRP A 50 -6.37 -11.54 18.59
C TRP A 50 -6.84 -10.11 18.80
N ALA A 51 -8.15 -9.94 18.81
CA ALA A 51 -8.74 -8.61 18.81
C ALA A 51 -9.69 -8.41 20.01
N PHE A 52 -9.48 -7.31 20.70
CA PHE A 52 -10.43 -6.76 21.67
C PHE A 52 -11.07 -5.51 21.07
N THR A 53 -12.38 -5.32 21.27
CA THR A 53 -13.07 -4.15 20.73
C THR A 53 -13.95 -3.47 21.77
N LYS A 54 -13.87 -2.14 21.84
CA LYS A 54 -14.68 -1.30 22.71
C LYS A 54 -15.18 -0.05 21.99
N THR A 55 -16.40 0.36 22.30
CA THR A 55 -16.88 1.68 21.86
C THR A 55 -16.31 2.74 22.80
N VAL A 56 -15.64 3.72 22.20
CA VAL A 56 -15.00 4.84 22.91
C VAL A 56 -15.46 6.17 22.32
N ARG A 57 -15.21 7.26 23.03
CA ARG A 57 -15.45 8.62 22.55
C ARG A 57 -14.11 9.34 22.45
N LEU A 58 -13.89 10.03 21.36
CA LEU A 58 -12.74 10.90 21.14
C LEU A 58 -13.13 12.35 21.41
N LYS A 59 -12.15 13.17 21.83
CA LYS A 59 -12.40 14.58 22.20
C LYS A 59 -13.03 15.41 21.07
N ARG A 60 -12.74 15.09 19.79
CA ARG A 60 -13.22 15.82 18.61
C ARG A 60 -14.16 15.01 17.72
N TYR A 61 -14.48 13.77 18.08
CA TYR A 61 -15.27 12.86 17.26
C TYR A 61 -16.39 12.25 18.08
N ALA A 62 -17.45 11.86 17.38
CA ALA A 62 -18.56 11.11 17.97
C ALA A 62 -18.12 9.73 18.48
N ARG A 63 -19.06 8.90 18.86
CA ARG A 63 -18.81 7.51 19.28
C ARG A 63 -18.10 6.75 18.16
N THR A 64 -16.96 6.15 18.49
CA THR A 64 -16.15 5.36 17.59
C THR A 64 -15.87 3.98 18.20
N ARG A 65 -15.60 3.01 17.37
CA ARG A 65 -15.17 1.69 17.81
C ARG A 65 -13.65 1.58 17.75
N LEU A 66 -13.06 1.37 18.91
CA LEU A 66 -11.63 1.03 19.03
C LEU A 66 -11.51 -0.48 18.94
N ALA A 67 -10.56 -0.95 18.13
CA ALA A 67 -10.07 -2.32 18.14
C ALA A 67 -8.60 -2.33 18.50
N MET A 68 -8.24 -3.13 19.47
CA MET A 68 -6.88 -3.46 19.84
C MET A 68 -6.56 -4.83 19.24
N VAL A 69 -5.52 -4.92 18.44
CA VAL A 69 -5.22 -6.10 17.62
C VAL A 69 -3.79 -6.54 17.86
N HIS A 70 -3.63 -7.79 18.24
CA HIS A 70 -2.36 -8.50 18.37
C HIS A 70 -2.20 -9.52 17.24
N GLU A 71 -0.97 -9.77 16.82
CA GLU A 71 -0.63 -10.80 15.83
C GLU A 71 -0.25 -12.15 16.51
N ARG A 72 0.05 -12.13 17.79
CA ARG A 72 0.43 -13.32 18.58
C ARG A 72 -0.64 -13.71 19.58
N ALA A 73 -0.80 -15.01 19.77
CA ALA A 73 -1.78 -15.56 20.72
C ALA A 73 -1.45 -15.24 22.18
N ASP A 74 -0.17 -15.14 22.51
CA ASP A 74 0.35 -14.81 23.83
C ASP A 74 0.30 -13.31 24.16
N LEU A 75 -0.19 -12.48 23.21
CA LEU A 75 -0.27 -11.02 23.31
C LEU A 75 1.07 -10.34 23.64
N SER A 76 2.20 -10.99 23.33
CA SER A 76 3.55 -10.50 23.62
C SER A 76 4.00 -9.39 22.66
N ASP A 77 3.36 -9.29 21.49
CA ASP A 77 3.62 -8.24 20.51
C ASP A 77 3.00 -6.90 20.91
N SER A 78 3.49 -5.82 20.32
CA SER A 78 2.89 -4.50 20.48
C SER A 78 1.54 -4.44 19.79
N PRO A 79 0.46 -4.07 20.50
CA PRO A 79 -0.87 -3.99 19.91
C PRO A 79 -0.96 -2.86 18.88
N ARG A 80 -1.78 -3.09 17.85
CA ARG A 80 -2.21 -2.05 16.93
C ARG A 80 -3.57 -1.52 17.35
N PHE A 81 -3.74 -0.21 17.27
CA PHE A 81 -4.96 0.47 17.67
C PHE A 81 -5.70 0.97 16.44
N LEU A 82 -6.84 0.36 16.13
CA LEU A 82 -7.66 0.68 14.96
C LEU A 82 -8.95 1.38 15.39
N LEU A 83 -9.24 2.52 14.77
CA LEU A 83 -10.45 3.30 14.99
C LEU A 83 -11.35 3.30 13.75
N THR A 84 -12.66 3.15 13.99
CA THR A 84 -13.67 3.29 12.94
C THR A 84 -14.93 3.96 13.47
N ALA A 85 -15.53 4.85 12.65
CA ALA A 85 -16.87 5.39 12.90
C ALA A 85 -17.97 4.34 12.66
N ALA A 86 -17.69 3.29 11.87
CA ALA A 86 -18.62 2.20 11.61
C ALA A 86 -18.67 1.24 12.83
N VAL A 87 -19.42 1.65 13.85
CA VAL A 87 -19.52 0.93 15.13
C VAL A 87 -20.10 -0.48 14.97
N GLN A 88 -20.94 -0.69 13.94
CA GLN A 88 -21.62 -1.95 13.63
C GLN A 88 -20.70 -2.99 12.95
N TRP A 89 -19.52 -2.59 12.47
CA TRP A 89 -18.64 -3.54 11.78
C TRP A 89 -18.08 -4.59 12.75
N GLU A 90 -18.01 -5.82 12.30
CA GLU A 90 -17.33 -6.91 12.99
C GLU A 90 -15.81 -6.72 13.01
N SER A 91 -15.14 -7.38 13.96
CA SER A 91 -13.68 -7.27 14.13
C SER A 91 -12.93 -7.74 12.89
N GLY A 92 -13.38 -8.82 12.25
CA GLY A 92 -12.79 -9.34 11.01
C GLY A 92 -12.78 -8.31 9.89
N ARG A 93 -13.94 -7.69 9.61
CA ARG A 93 -14.07 -6.66 8.59
C ARG A 93 -13.20 -5.44 8.87
N ARG A 94 -13.03 -5.07 10.14
CA ARG A 94 -12.15 -3.94 10.53
C ARG A 94 -10.70 -4.25 10.23
N ILE A 95 -10.21 -5.41 10.65
CA ILE A 95 -8.81 -5.83 10.44
C ILE A 95 -8.55 -6.00 8.94
N GLU A 96 -9.47 -6.61 8.20
CA GLU A 96 -9.38 -6.76 6.76
C GLU A 96 -9.30 -5.40 6.06
N THR A 97 -10.21 -4.47 6.37
CA THR A 97 -10.20 -3.12 5.79
C THR A 97 -8.91 -2.37 6.14
N TRP A 98 -8.39 -2.53 7.34
CA TRP A 98 -7.11 -1.96 7.73
C TRP A 98 -5.95 -2.55 6.93
N SER A 99 -5.95 -3.84 6.66
CA SER A 99 -4.89 -4.50 5.89
C SER A 99 -4.78 -3.98 4.45
N PHE A 100 -5.87 -3.46 3.87
CA PHE A 100 -5.88 -2.81 2.55
C PHE A 100 -5.42 -1.36 2.58
N ARG A 101 -5.36 -0.71 3.75
CA ARG A 101 -4.99 0.70 3.87
C ARG A 101 -3.59 0.97 3.31
N TRP A 102 -2.62 0.13 3.62
CA TRP A 102 -1.26 0.26 3.12
C TRP A 102 -1.20 0.32 1.60
N ALA A 103 -1.98 -0.52 0.93
CA ALA A 103 -2.05 -0.51 -0.53
C ALA A 103 -2.66 0.81 -1.07
N ALA A 104 -3.62 1.40 -0.37
CA ALA A 104 -4.22 2.67 -0.73
C ALA A 104 -3.29 3.87 -0.50
N GLU A 105 -2.41 3.81 0.50
CA GLU A 105 -1.40 4.85 0.77
C GLU A 105 -0.21 4.76 -0.17
N VAL A 106 0.29 3.56 -0.43
CA VAL A 106 1.43 3.33 -1.34
C VAL A 106 1.07 3.60 -2.80
N CYS A 107 -0.19 3.41 -3.20
CA CYS A 107 -0.62 3.63 -4.58
C CYS A 107 -0.43 5.08 -5.07
N PRO A 108 -0.86 6.13 -4.34
CA PRO A 108 -0.56 7.52 -4.72
C PRO A 108 0.92 7.85 -4.67
N GLU A 109 1.65 7.40 -3.65
CA GLU A 109 3.09 7.65 -3.52
C GLU A 109 3.86 7.04 -4.68
N PHE A 110 3.59 5.78 -4.99
CA PHE A 110 4.15 5.11 -6.16
C PHE A 110 3.82 5.83 -7.46
N SER A 111 2.58 6.31 -7.58
CA SER A 111 2.14 7.04 -8.76
C SER A 111 2.87 8.38 -8.94
N LYS A 112 3.31 9.01 -7.85
CA LYS A 112 4.14 10.22 -7.89
C LYS A 112 5.56 9.89 -8.32
N GLN A 113 6.14 8.86 -7.74
CA GLN A 113 7.54 8.52 -7.95
C GLN A 113 7.82 7.88 -9.32
N GLU A 114 6.96 6.96 -9.75
CA GLU A 114 7.24 6.11 -10.92
C GLU A 114 6.35 6.41 -12.14
N CYS A 115 5.15 6.97 -11.91
CA CYS A 115 4.18 7.25 -12.98
C CYS A 115 3.99 8.74 -13.24
N GLY A 116 4.82 9.61 -12.66
CA GLY A 116 4.82 11.04 -12.94
C GLY A 116 3.52 11.77 -12.57
N LEU A 117 2.82 11.37 -11.49
CA LEU A 117 1.56 12.00 -11.09
C LEU A 117 1.68 13.52 -10.91
N GLU A 118 2.81 14.01 -10.43
CA GLU A 118 3.09 15.43 -10.19
C GLU A 118 3.98 16.07 -11.28
N ALA A 119 4.38 15.29 -12.29
CA ALA A 119 5.26 15.77 -13.35
C ALA A 119 4.51 16.59 -14.44
N ALA A 120 3.19 16.53 -14.45
CA ALA A 120 2.39 17.27 -15.43
C ALA A 120 2.40 18.78 -15.16
N GLN A 121 3.11 19.53 -15.98
CA GLN A 121 3.09 20.99 -15.97
C GLN A 121 1.96 21.56 -16.85
N VAL A 122 0.76 21.01 -16.73
CA VAL A 122 -0.41 21.41 -17.52
C VAL A 122 -1.41 22.17 -16.67
N ARG A 123 -1.96 23.26 -17.20
CA ARG A 123 -2.92 24.13 -16.51
C ARG A 123 -4.36 23.95 -17.01
N ASN A 124 -4.56 23.30 -18.14
CA ASN A 124 -5.88 23.05 -18.72
C ASN A 124 -6.49 21.80 -18.09
N GLU A 125 -7.75 21.89 -17.67
CA GLU A 125 -8.49 20.80 -17.03
C GLU A 125 -8.53 19.53 -17.88
N GLU A 126 -8.74 19.65 -19.19
CA GLU A 126 -8.76 18.51 -20.10
C GLU A 126 -7.40 17.82 -20.17
N ALA A 127 -6.32 18.60 -20.24
CA ALA A 127 -4.95 18.06 -20.24
C ALA A 127 -4.61 17.37 -18.90
N VAL A 128 -5.05 17.92 -17.77
CA VAL A 128 -4.92 17.27 -16.44
C VAL A 128 -5.67 15.94 -16.43
N ASN A 129 -6.92 15.92 -16.91
CA ASN A 129 -7.72 14.71 -16.96
C ASN A 129 -7.10 13.64 -17.88
N ARG A 130 -6.58 14.02 -19.03
CA ARG A 130 -5.85 13.12 -19.93
C ARG A 130 -4.60 12.54 -19.24
N HIS A 131 -3.81 13.38 -18.59
CA HIS A 131 -2.63 12.94 -17.83
C HIS A 131 -2.98 11.94 -16.74
N LEU A 132 -4.03 12.22 -15.94
CA LEU A 132 -4.50 11.31 -14.90
C LEU A 132 -4.95 9.95 -15.46
N ARG A 133 -5.64 9.95 -16.60
CA ARG A 133 -6.07 8.71 -17.27
C ARG A 133 -4.88 7.90 -17.80
N LEU A 134 -3.92 8.55 -18.47
CA LEU A 134 -2.70 7.91 -18.98
C LEU A 134 -1.87 7.31 -17.83
N ARG A 135 -1.74 8.04 -16.74
CA ARG A 135 -1.09 7.55 -15.52
C ARG A 135 -1.77 6.30 -14.96
N GLY A 136 -3.12 6.34 -14.85
CA GLY A 136 -3.90 5.18 -14.38
C GLY A 136 -3.72 3.97 -15.30
N LEU A 137 -3.66 4.19 -16.61
CA LEU A 137 -3.37 3.15 -17.59
C LEU A 137 -1.97 2.58 -17.41
N ALA A 138 -0.94 3.43 -17.32
CA ALA A 138 0.44 3.01 -17.08
C ALA A 138 0.58 2.18 -15.80
N GLN A 139 -0.03 2.62 -14.71
CA GLN A 139 -0.07 1.87 -13.45
C GLN A 139 -0.76 0.50 -13.61
N SER A 140 -1.86 0.44 -14.37
CA SER A 140 -2.59 -0.81 -14.61
C SER A 140 -1.77 -1.79 -15.44
N ILE A 141 -1.04 -1.30 -16.45
CA ILE A 141 -0.11 -2.10 -17.26
C ILE A 141 1.00 -2.65 -16.36
N LEU A 142 1.67 -1.80 -15.58
CA LEU A 142 2.72 -2.19 -14.65
C LEU A 142 2.26 -3.26 -13.64
N GLN A 143 1.01 -3.18 -13.19
CA GLN A 143 0.45 -4.18 -12.27
C GLN A 143 0.18 -5.54 -12.95
N ARG A 144 -0.20 -5.53 -14.20
CA ARG A 144 -0.60 -6.73 -14.95
C ARG A 144 0.53 -7.41 -15.69
N THR A 145 1.58 -6.67 -16.07
CA THR A 145 2.69 -7.23 -16.85
C THR A 145 3.43 -8.27 -16.01
N PRO A 146 3.49 -9.53 -16.44
CA PRO A 146 4.30 -10.55 -15.80
C PRO A 146 5.75 -10.18 -16.00
N THR A 147 6.46 -9.90 -14.92
CA THR A 147 7.91 -9.66 -14.97
C THR A 147 8.64 -10.89 -14.46
N VAL A 148 9.49 -11.45 -15.29
CA VAL A 148 10.47 -12.42 -14.86
C VAL A 148 11.63 -11.63 -14.24
N ALA A 149 11.57 -11.43 -12.92
CA ALA A 149 12.70 -10.87 -12.20
C ALA A 149 13.84 -11.90 -12.21
N SER A 150 15.01 -11.51 -12.66
CA SER A 150 16.21 -12.33 -12.48
C SER A 150 16.46 -12.48 -10.96
N SER A 151 16.98 -13.63 -10.55
CA SER A 151 17.28 -13.94 -9.14
C SER A 151 18.21 -12.91 -8.48
N SER A 152 19.04 -12.23 -9.25
CA SER A 152 19.94 -11.15 -8.78
C SER A 152 19.24 -9.83 -8.45
N GLU A 153 17.99 -9.64 -8.87
CA GLU A 153 17.22 -8.41 -8.65
C GLU A 153 16.24 -8.50 -7.47
N GLN A 154 16.21 -9.63 -6.80
CA GLN A 154 15.40 -9.80 -5.60
C GLN A 154 16.07 -9.05 -4.43
N CYS A 155 15.57 -7.87 -4.12
CA CYS A 155 16.01 -7.17 -2.91
C CYS A 155 15.61 -7.97 -1.68
N ALA A 156 16.53 -8.15 -0.72
CA ALA A 156 16.32 -8.92 0.50
C ALA A 156 15.08 -8.47 1.32
N PHE A 157 14.72 -7.19 1.25
CA PHE A 157 13.53 -6.64 1.91
C PHE A 157 12.21 -6.88 1.15
N ALA A 158 12.25 -7.33 -0.10
CA ALA A 158 11.04 -7.57 -0.91
C ALA A 158 10.32 -8.90 -0.54
N LYS A 159 10.88 -9.71 0.35
CA LYS A 159 10.30 -10.97 0.86
C LYS A 159 9.68 -11.85 -0.23
N GLY A 160 10.38 -12.00 -1.35
CA GLY A 160 9.94 -12.84 -2.47
C GLY A 160 8.83 -12.24 -3.35
N THR A 161 8.38 -11.00 -3.10
CA THR A 161 7.42 -10.30 -3.95
C THR A 161 8.14 -9.31 -4.86
N ILE A 162 7.71 -9.24 -6.12
CA ILE A 162 8.24 -8.26 -7.09
C ILE A 162 7.66 -6.89 -6.76
N THR A 163 8.54 -5.93 -6.47
CA THR A 163 8.14 -4.55 -6.21
C THR A 163 7.80 -3.82 -7.51
N PHE A 164 7.06 -2.72 -7.41
CA PHE A 164 6.77 -1.87 -8.56
C PHE A 164 8.02 -1.29 -9.22
N GLY A 165 8.99 -0.82 -8.44
CA GLY A 165 10.26 -0.34 -8.97
C GLY A 165 11.04 -1.41 -9.73
N GLN A 166 10.97 -2.68 -9.31
CA GLN A 166 11.53 -3.80 -10.06
C GLN A 166 10.80 -4.01 -11.40
N ARG A 167 9.47 -3.88 -11.42
CA ARG A 167 8.68 -3.96 -12.66
C ARG A 167 9.01 -2.82 -13.61
N CYS A 168 9.09 -1.58 -13.13
CA CYS A 168 9.51 -0.44 -13.94
C CYS A 168 10.89 -0.68 -14.57
N ARG A 169 11.88 -1.08 -13.78
CA ARG A 169 13.24 -1.38 -14.30
C ARG A 169 13.24 -2.51 -15.32
N ALA A 170 12.44 -3.56 -15.10
CA ALA A 170 12.34 -4.68 -16.06
C ALA A 170 11.77 -4.21 -17.40
N ILE A 171 10.69 -3.43 -17.40
CA ILE A 171 10.08 -2.87 -18.61
C ILE A 171 11.04 -1.89 -19.29
N THR A 172 11.69 -1.00 -18.52
CA THR A 172 12.69 -0.07 -19.09
C THR A 172 13.82 -0.83 -19.78
N ARG A 173 14.31 -1.90 -19.16
CA ARG A 173 15.36 -2.76 -19.76
C ARG A 173 14.88 -3.44 -21.04
N GLU A 174 13.67 -3.96 -21.06
CA GLU A 174 13.06 -4.60 -22.23
C GLU A 174 12.88 -3.61 -23.38
N VAL A 175 12.32 -2.42 -23.08
CA VAL A 175 12.18 -1.34 -24.07
C VAL A 175 13.54 -0.91 -24.61
N PHE A 176 14.53 -0.70 -23.73
CA PHE A 176 15.87 -0.32 -24.16
C PHE A 176 16.54 -1.39 -25.01
N SER A 177 16.41 -2.67 -24.67
CA SER A 177 16.90 -3.79 -25.46
C SER A 177 16.24 -3.84 -26.84
N SER A 178 14.94 -3.57 -26.91
CA SER A 178 14.20 -3.51 -28.18
C SER A 178 14.65 -2.34 -29.05
N LEU A 179 14.91 -1.17 -28.46
CA LEU A 179 15.47 0.00 -29.17
C LEU A 179 16.87 -0.27 -29.71
N LEU A 180 17.74 -0.89 -28.91
CA LEU A 180 19.09 -1.29 -29.38
C LEU A 180 19.01 -2.29 -30.52
N SER A 181 18.12 -3.28 -30.44
CA SER A 181 17.92 -4.25 -31.54
C SER A 181 17.37 -3.60 -32.80
N LEU A 182 16.53 -2.58 -32.68
CA LEU A 182 16.04 -1.79 -33.80
C LEU A 182 17.19 -0.96 -34.42
N ALA A 183 17.96 -0.25 -33.58
CA ALA A 183 19.11 0.52 -34.03
C ALA A 183 20.11 -0.37 -34.78
N GLN A 184 20.43 -1.55 -34.25
CA GLN A 184 21.33 -2.52 -34.90
C GLN A 184 20.81 -2.93 -36.28
N ARG A 185 19.52 -3.20 -36.43
CA ARG A 185 18.89 -3.54 -37.71
C ARG A 185 18.98 -2.39 -38.72
N LEU A 186 18.76 -1.15 -38.26
CA LEU A 186 18.86 0.02 -39.12
C LEU A 186 20.29 0.26 -39.58
N PHE A 187 21.30 0.14 -38.72
CA PHE A 187 22.70 0.21 -39.09
C PHE A 187 23.11 -0.89 -40.09
N ALA A 188 22.66 -2.13 -39.86
CA ALA A 188 22.87 -3.22 -40.80
C ALA A 188 22.20 -2.99 -42.16
N GLY A 189 21.11 -2.21 -42.19
CA GLY A 189 20.44 -1.75 -43.41
C GLY A 189 21.10 -0.54 -44.10
N GLY A 190 22.26 -0.08 -43.61
CA GLY A 190 23.03 1.03 -44.21
C GLY A 190 22.58 2.44 -43.81
N TYR A 191 21.68 2.56 -42.80
CA TYR A 191 21.26 3.88 -42.30
C TYR A 191 22.38 4.56 -41.53
N SER A 192 22.58 5.86 -41.76
CA SER A 192 23.52 6.68 -41.02
C SER A 192 23.10 6.91 -39.58
N CYS A 193 24.04 7.26 -38.70
CA CYS A 193 23.74 7.58 -37.29
C CYS A 193 22.67 8.68 -37.16
N ALA A 194 22.71 9.72 -37.99
CA ALA A 194 21.70 10.79 -38.00
C ALA A 194 20.30 10.26 -38.31
N GLN A 195 20.15 9.43 -39.32
CA GLN A 195 18.88 8.81 -39.72
C GLN A 195 18.35 7.86 -38.64
N VAL A 196 19.23 7.11 -37.98
CA VAL A 196 18.84 6.24 -36.86
C VAL A 196 18.38 7.08 -35.67
N THR A 197 19.07 8.18 -35.37
CA THR A 197 18.68 9.08 -34.28
C THR A 197 17.32 9.71 -34.55
N GLU A 198 17.07 10.21 -35.77
CA GLU A 198 15.79 10.76 -36.16
C GLU A 198 14.63 9.74 -36.08
N ALA A 199 14.88 8.48 -36.45
CA ALA A 199 13.92 7.41 -36.38
C ALA A 199 13.57 7.00 -34.92
N LEU A 200 14.56 7.07 -34.02
CA LEU A 200 14.35 6.70 -32.60
C LEU A 200 13.88 7.86 -31.74
N MET A 201 14.19 9.10 -32.11
CA MET A 201 13.87 10.31 -31.33
C MET A 201 13.33 11.38 -32.29
N PRO A 202 12.11 11.19 -32.82
CA PRO A 202 11.48 12.19 -33.67
C PRO A 202 11.28 13.49 -32.89
N ALA A 203 11.48 14.63 -33.57
CA ALA A 203 11.38 15.97 -32.99
C ALA A 203 9.94 16.31 -32.50
#